data_45d8045ae2bfe9a139ea18567293e0fd
#
_entry.id   45d8045ae2bfe9a139ea18567293e0fd
#
_cell.length_a   1.000
_cell.length_b   1.000
_cell.length_c   1.000
_cell.angle_alpha   90.00
_cell.angle_beta   90.00
_cell.angle_gamma   90.00
#
_symmetry.space_group_name_H-M   'P 1'
#
loop_
_entity.id
_entity.type
_entity.pdbx_description
1 polymer ?
#
loop_
_entity_poly.entity_id
_entity_poly.type
_entity_poly.pdbx_seq_one_letter_code
_entity_poly.pdbx_strand_id
1 'polypeptide(L)'
;RRFQYTAIDDATRVRALKVYQKHTQANAIDFVNHIIQKFPFRIREIRTDNGHEFQAKFHWHVEDLGIRHAYIKPSSPQLNGKVERSHRSDQQEFYQLLTYKGDVDLEARLDEWEHFYNFHRPHGAFKGQTPYEALRERLS
;
A
#
# COMPACT_ATOMS: atom_id res chain seq x y z
N ARG A 1 -7.14 13.04 -13.66
CA ARG A 1 -6.65 11.69 -13.43
C ARG A 1 -6.01 11.57 -12.05
N ARG A 2 -6.23 10.46 -11.40
CA ARG A 2 -5.67 10.19 -10.06
C ARG A 2 -4.82 8.94 -10.09
N PHE A 3 -3.84 8.91 -9.20
CA PHE A 3 -2.94 7.76 -9.05
C PHE A 3 -3.05 7.24 -7.62
N GLN A 4 -3.37 5.97 -7.48
CA GLN A 4 -3.38 5.33 -6.17
C GLN A 4 -2.00 4.81 -5.84
N TYR A 5 -1.48 5.24 -4.68
CA TYR A 5 -0.27 4.66 -4.10
C TYR A 5 -0.70 3.60 -3.10
N THR A 6 -0.06 2.46 -3.16
CA THR A 6 -0.38 1.31 -2.32
C THR A 6 0.87 0.80 -1.63
N ALA A 7 0.80 0.61 -0.32
CA ALA A 7 1.79 -0.13 0.43
C ALA A 7 1.12 -1.37 1.02
N ILE A 8 1.76 -2.51 0.91
CA ILE A 8 1.25 -3.76 1.46
C ILE A 8 2.32 -4.45 2.27
N ASP A 9 1.95 -4.91 3.47
CA ASP A 9 2.87 -5.68 4.28
C ASP A 9 2.98 -7.09 3.70
N ASP A 10 4.19 -7.53 3.46
CA ASP A 10 4.47 -8.79 2.78
C ASP A 10 3.92 -10.00 3.56
N ALA A 11 4.01 -9.98 4.87
CA ALA A 11 3.62 -11.11 5.70
C ALA A 11 2.11 -11.17 5.96
N THR A 12 1.48 -10.05 6.23
CA THR A 12 0.09 -9.99 6.71
C THR A 12 -0.90 -9.48 5.68
N ARG A 13 -0.43 -8.85 4.60
CA ARG A 13 -1.25 -8.20 3.56
C ARG A 13 -2.00 -6.95 4.06
N VAL A 14 -1.72 -6.46 5.26
CA VAL A 14 -2.24 -5.16 5.71
C VAL A 14 -1.78 -4.08 4.74
N ARG A 15 -2.68 -3.20 4.34
CA ARG A 15 -2.41 -2.18 3.32
C ARG A 15 -2.64 -0.77 3.84
N ALA A 16 -1.91 0.18 3.23
CA ALA A 16 -2.21 1.60 3.29
C ALA A 16 -2.39 2.11 1.87
N LEU A 17 -3.39 2.96 1.66
CA LEU A 17 -3.77 3.48 0.35
C LEU A 17 -3.87 5.00 0.42
N LYS A 18 -3.38 5.67 -0.64
CA LYS A 18 -3.60 7.12 -0.77
C LYS A 18 -3.61 7.48 -2.25
N VAL A 19 -4.42 8.48 -2.61
CA VAL A 19 -4.57 8.92 -3.99
C VAL A 19 -3.88 10.27 -4.15
N TYR A 20 -3.13 10.41 -5.25
CA TYR A 20 -2.42 11.63 -5.61
C TYR A 20 -2.76 12.01 -7.04
N GLN A 21 -2.56 13.28 -7.39
CA GLN A 21 -2.79 13.75 -8.74
C GLN A 21 -1.62 13.49 -9.69
N LYS A 22 -0.43 13.23 -9.16
CA LYS A 22 0.80 13.03 -9.94
C LYS A 22 1.68 11.95 -9.34
N HIS A 23 2.45 11.29 -10.20
CA HIS A 23 3.56 10.43 -9.77
C HIS A 23 4.82 11.29 -9.65
N THR A 24 5.16 11.70 -8.45
CA THR A 24 6.37 12.50 -8.18
C THR A 24 7.12 11.93 -6.99
N GLN A 25 8.40 12.24 -6.88
CA GLN A 25 9.17 11.86 -5.69
C GLN A 25 8.62 12.51 -4.43
N ALA A 26 8.16 13.76 -4.53
CA ALA A 26 7.54 14.45 -3.40
C ALA A 26 6.30 13.71 -2.89
N ASN A 27 5.45 13.23 -3.81
CA ASN A 27 4.26 12.46 -3.44
C ASN A 27 4.62 11.10 -2.85
N ALA A 28 5.63 10.43 -3.40
CA ALA A 28 6.11 9.16 -2.86
C ALA A 28 6.66 9.35 -1.44
N ILE A 29 7.36 10.44 -1.18
CA ILE A 29 7.86 10.78 0.16
C ILE A 29 6.69 11.04 1.12
N ASP A 30 5.69 11.80 0.67
CA ASP A 30 4.48 12.03 1.47
C ASP A 30 3.80 10.71 1.82
N PHE A 31 3.74 9.79 0.86
CA PHE A 31 3.13 8.49 1.07
C PHE A 31 3.91 7.65 2.09
N VAL A 32 5.24 7.67 2.05
CA VAL A 32 6.05 6.97 3.07
C VAL A 32 5.76 7.52 4.45
N ASN A 33 5.69 8.84 4.60
CA ASN A 33 5.34 9.45 5.88
C ASN A 33 3.94 9.03 6.33
N HIS A 34 3.02 8.91 5.39
CA HIS A 34 1.66 8.44 5.65
C HIS A 34 1.64 6.99 6.15
N ILE A 35 2.36 6.08 5.51
CA ILE A 35 2.34 4.66 5.89
C ILE A 35 3.02 4.42 7.24
N ILE A 36 4.03 5.20 7.58
CA ILE A 36 4.69 5.12 8.88
C ILE A 36 3.68 5.38 10.00
N GLN A 37 2.77 6.33 9.78
CA GLN A 37 1.73 6.65 10.76
C GLN A 37 0.58 5.63 10.76
N LYS A 38 0.29 5.04 9.60
CA LYS A 38 -0.85 4.11 9.46
C LYS A 38 -0.56 2.71 9.94
N PHE A 39 0.64 2.19 9.68
CA PHE A 39 0.96 0.84 10.08
C PHE A 39 1.26 0.76 11.57
N PRO A 40 0.67 -0.21 12.27
CA PRO A 40 0.86 -0.36 13.72
C PRO A 40 2.12 -1.14 14.08
N PHE A 41 3.15 -1.07 13.23
CA PHE A 41 4.42 -1.76 13.44
C PHE A 41 5.55 -0.94 12.86
N ARG A 42 6.78 -1.27 13.27
CA ARG A 42 7.97 -0.61 12.73
C ARG A 42 8.29 -1.16 11.34
N ILE A 43 8.49 -0.27 10.39
CA ILE A 43 8.87 -0.63 9.02
C ILE A 43 10.39 -0.73 8.97
N ARG A 44 10.93 -1.89 8.58
CA ARG A 44 12.37 -2.09 8.46
C ARG A 44 12.87 -1.97 7.03
N GLU A 45 12.04 -2.33 6.08
CA GLU A 45 12.41 -2.32 4.66
C GLU A 45 11.21 -1.94 3.81
N ILE A 46 11.47 -1.14 2.79
CA ILE A 46 10.48 -0.78 1.76
C ILE A 46 11.04 -1.26 0.43
N ARG A 47 10.23 -2.01 -0.30
CA ARG A 47 10.58 -2.49 -1.64
C ARG A 47 9.72 -1.77 -2.67
N THR A 48 10.36 -1.23 -3.71
CA THR A 48 9.67 -0.55 -4.80
C THR A 48 10.21 -1.05 -6.14
N ASP A 49 9.48 -0.74 -7.22
CA ASP A 49 10.07 -0.88 -8.56
C ASP A 49 11.02 0.30 -8.82
N ASN A 50 11.51 0.41 -10.06
CA ASN A 50 12.41 1.49 -10.47
C ASN A 50 11.69 2.70 -11.05
N GLY A 51 10.42 2.91 -10.69
CA GLY A 51 9.67 4.08 -11.12
C GLY A 51 10.38 5.38 -10.74
N HIS A 52 10.20 6.42 -11.57
CA HIS A 52 10.88 7.71 -11.34
C HIS A 52 10.52 8.33 -9.97
N GLU A 53 9.33 8.05 -9.43
CA GLU A 53 8.88 8.55 -8.14
C GLU A 53 9.67 7.95 -6.96
N PHE A 54 10.37 6.83 -7.17
CA PHE A 54 11.10 6.13 -6.14
C PHE A 54 12.63 6.28 -6.26
N GLN A 55 13.09 7.22 -7.09
CA GLN A 55 14.52 7.43 -7.30
C GLN A 55 15.15 8.33 -6.22
N ALA A 56 16.27 8.90 -6.51
CA ALA A 56 17.15 9.73 -5.67
C ALA A 56 16.55 10.28 -4.36
N LYS A 57 15.71 11.31 -4.43
CA LYS A 57 15.17 11.98 -3.22
C LYS A 57 14.35 11.05 -2.35
N PHE A 58 13.54 10.19 -2.98
CA PHE A 58 12.76 9.20 -2.26
C PHE A 58 13.68 8.21 -1.55
N HIS A 59 14.66 7.68 -2.26
CA HIS A 59 15.62 6.72 -1.71
C HIS A 59 16.35 7.30 -0.49
N TRP A 60 16.88 8.51 -0.63
CA TRP A 60 17.61 9.16 0.47
C TRP A 60 16.70 9.43 1.67
N HIS A 61 15.47 9.85 1.43
CA HIS A 61 14.50 10.09 2.50
C HIS A 61 14.23 8.82 3.31
N VAL A 62 13.99 7.71 2.63
CA VAL A 62 13.73 6.41 3.28
C VAL A 62 14.93 5.97 4.10
N GLU A 63 16.13 6.07 3.53
CA GLU A 63 17.36 5.69 4.23
C GLU A 63 17.62 6.60 5.44
N ASP A 64 17.34 7.88 5.34
CA ASP A 64 17.47 8.82 6.45
C ASP A 64 16.53 8.51 7.61
N LEU A 65 15.40 7.88 7.33
CA LEU A 65 14.46 7.42 8.36
C LEU A 65 14.91 6.13 9.05
N GLY A 66 16.04 5.56 8.63
CA GLY A 66 16.51 4.29 9.16
C GLY A 66 15.81 3.08 8.55
N ILE A 67 15.14 3.27 7.42
CA ILE A 67 14.44 2.21 6.70
C ILE A 67 15.26 1.83 5.47
N ARG A 68 15.48 0.53 5.27
CA ARG A 68 16.19 0.05 4.09
C ARG A 68 15.28 0.17 2.86
N HIS A 69 15.78 0.76 1.78
CA HIS A 69 15.07 0.81 0.51
C HIS A 69 15.72 -0.14 -0.48
N ALA A 70 14.97 -1.11 -0.97
CA ALA A 70 15.42 -2.07 -1.95
C ALA A 70 14.58 -1.95 -3.22
N TYR A 71 15.23 -1.97 -4.38
CA TYR A 71 14.54 -1.98 -5.67
C TYR A 71 14.27 -3.43 -6.10
N ILE A 72 13.06 -3.68 -6.58
CA ILE A 72 12.64 -5.00 -7.06
C ILE A 72 13.06 -5.12 -8.52
N LYS A 73 13.72 -6.22 -8.86
CA LYS A 73 14.09 -6.48 -10.25
C LYS A 73 12.85 -6.78 -11.08
N PRO A 74 12.73 -6.24 -12.30
CA PRO A 74 11.57 -6.48 -13.16
C PRO A 74 11.29 -7.97 -13.43
N SER A 75 12.31 -8.80 -13.36
CA SER A 75 12.20 -10.25 -13.61
C SER A 75 11.79 -11.06 -12.39
N SER A 76 11.36 -10.42 -11.30
CA SER A 76 10.99 -11.10 -10.06
C SER A 76 9.49 -10.98 -9.77
N PRO A 77 8.63 -11.68 -10.51
CA PRO A 77 7.18 -11.51 -10.40
C PRO A 77 6.61 -11.87 -9.03
N GLN A 78 7.26 -12.76 -8.28
CA GLN A 78 6.77 -13.14 -6.95
C GLN A 78 6.76 -11.96 -5.97
N LEU A 79 7.73 -11.06 -6.09
CA LEU A 79 7.85 -9.92 -5.19
C LEU A 79 6.79 -8.85 -5.44
N ASN A 80 6.26 -8.78 -6.66
CA ASN A 80 5.19 -7.85 -7.03
C ASN A 80 3.81 -8.47 -7.02
N GLY A 81 3.73 -9.80 -6.96
CA GLY A 81 2.45 -10.51 -7.10
C GLY A 81 1.41 -10.14 -6.08
N LYS A 82 1.81 -9.84 -4.85
CA LYS A 82 0.90 -9.44 -3.78
C LYS A 82 0.28 -8.08 -4.04
N VAL A 83 1.08 -7.11 -4.51
CA VAL A 83 0.60 -5.78 -4.87
C VAL A 83 -0.35 -5.87 -6.06
N GLU A 84 0.03 -6.61 -7.08
CA GLU A 84 -0.80 -6.79 -8.28
C GLU A 84 -2.15 -7.43 -7.95
N ARG A 85 -2.15 -8.47 -7.11
CA ARG A 85 -3.40 -9.10 -6.67
C ARG A 85 -4.27 -8.15 -5.89
N SER A 86 -3.66 -7.31 -5.04
CA SER A 86 -4.43 -6.32 -4.28
C SER A 86 -5.02 -5.24 -5.19
N HIS A 87 -4.30 -4.83 -6.24
CA HIS A 87 -4.83 -3.90 -7.25
C HIS A 87 -6.00 -4.50 -8.01
N ARG A 88 -5.96 -5.80 -8.29
CA ARG A 88 -7.08 -6.49 -8.95
C ARG A 88 -8.32 -6.46 -8.07
N SER A 89 -8.15 -6.70 -6.76
CA SER A 89 -9.24 -6.57 -5.79
C SER A 89 -9.79 -5.15 -5.78
N ASP A 90 -8.92 -4.13 -5.83
CA ASP A 90 -9.34 -2.74 -5.89
C ASP A 90 -10.22 -2.49 -7.12
N GLN A 91 -9.82 -3.00 -8.30
CA GLN A 91 -10.59 -2.81 -9.52
C GLN A 91 -11.95 -3.51 -9.44
N GLN A 92 -11.98 -4.76 -9.01
CA GLN A 92 -13.20 -5.56 -9.04
C GLN A 92 -14.18 -5.22 -7.93
N GLU A 93 -13.68 -4.88 -6.73
CA GLU A 93 -14.51 -4.73 -5.54
C GLU A 93 -14.72 -3.28 -5.13
N PHE A 94 -13.91 -2.37 -5.62
CA PHE A 94 -13.98 -0.95 -5.26
C PHE A 94 -14.25 -0.05 -6.47
N TYR A 95 -13.28 0.09 -7.38
CA TYR A 95 -13.36 1.09 -8.44
C TYR A 95 -14.49 0.84 -9.44
N GLN A 96 -14.79 -0.41 -9.77
CA GLN A 96 -15.89 -0.72 -10.70
C GLN A 96 -17.26 -0.40 -10.12
N LEU A 97 -17.39 -0.38 -8.80
CA LEU A 97 -18.64 -0.11 -8.10
C LEU A 97 -18.71 1.31 -7.54
N LEU A 98 -17.61 2.07 -7.69
CA LEU A 98 -17.46 3.36 -7.04
C LEU A 98 -18.24 4.47 -7.76
N THR A 99 -19.01 5.23 -6.99
CA THR A 99 -19.57 6.52 -7.40
C THR A 99 -19.10 7.56 -6.39
N TYR A 100 -18.48 8.64 -6.85
CA TYR A 100 -17.98 9.67 -5.94
C TYR A 100 -18.13 11.08 -6.53
N LYS A 101 -18.13 12.08 -5.67
CA LYS A 101 -18.26 13.49 -6.03
C LYS A 101 -17.07 14.28 -5.50
N GLY A 102 -16.02 14.43 -6.33
CA GLY A 102 -14.84 15.21 -5.97
C GLY A 102 -13.83 14.45 -5.12
N ASP A 103 -12.69 15.08 -4.86
CA ASP A 103 -11.54 14.44 -4.21
C ASP A 103 -11.78 14.07 -2.76
N VAL A 104 -12.49 14.92 -2.03
CA VAL A 104 -12.79 14.67 -0.61
C VAL A 104 -13.63 13.40 -0.46
N ASP A 105 -14.63 13.25 -1.31
CA ASP A 105 -15.50 12.07 -1.30
C ASP A 105 -14.72 10.82 -1.70
N LEU A 106 -13.84 10.92 -2.71
CA LEU A 106 -12.99 9.81 -3.12
C LEU A 106 -12.07 9.36 -1.98
N GLU A 107 -11.44 10.31 -1.29
CA GLU A 107 -10.58 9.99 -0.14
C GLU A 107 -11.36 9.28 0.97
N ALA A 108 -12.55 9.75 1.28
CA ALA A 108 -13.40 9.13 2.29
C ALA A 108 -13.78 7.69 1.88
N ARG A 109 -14.15 7.49 0.62
CA ARG A 109 -14.48 6.16 0.10
C ARG A 109 -13.27 5.23 0.12
N LEU A 110 -12.10 5.76 -0.22
CA LEU A 110 -10.86 4.99 -0.21
C LEU A 110 -10.49 4.57 1.22
N ASP A 111 -10.66 5.45 2.20
CA ASP A 111 -10.41 5.12 3.60
C ASP A 111 -11.36 4.02 4.10
N GLU A 112 -12.63 4.07 3.71
CA GLU A 112 -13.59 3.02 4.03
C GLU A 112 -13.19 1.69 3.42
N TRP A 113 -12.74 1.71 2.16
CA TRP A 113 -12.28 0.52 1.46
C TRP A 113 -11.02 -0.07 2.13
N GLU A 114 -10.05 0.78 2.46
CA GLU A 114 -8.83 0.36 3.16
C GLU A 114 -9.18 -0.32 4.50
N HIS A 115 -10.08 0.29 5.27
CA HIS A 115 -10.51 -0.26 6.54
C HIS A 115 -11.18 -1.63 6.36
N PHE A 116 -12.11 -1.72 5.41
CA PHE A 116 -12.76 -3.00 5.10
C PHE A 116 -11.75 -4.06 4.69
N TYR A 117 -10.82 -3.71 3.79
CA TYR A 117 -9.80 -4.64 3.29
C TYR A 117 -8.96 -5.20 4.45
N ASN A 118 -8.52 -4.35 5.34
CA ASN A 118 -7.61 -4.74 6.42
C ASN A 118 -8.32 -5.48 7.56
N PHE A 119 -9.54 -5.10 7.90
CA PHE A 119 -10.22 -5.57 9.11
C PHE A 119 -11.39 -6.51 8.86
N HIS A 120 -11.94 -6.53 7.67
CA HIS A 120 -13.18 -7.28 7.42
C HIS A 120 -13.13 -8.20 6.22
N ARG A 121 -12.23 -7.98 5.28
CA ARG A 121 -12.16 -8.77 4.07
C ARG A 121 -11.34 -10.05 4.30
N PRO A 122 -11.94 -11.24 4.18
CA PRO A 122 -11.19 -12.48 4.34
C PRO A 122 -10.25 -12.74 3.16
N HIS A 123 -9.12 -13.38 3.42
CA HIS A 123 -8.14 -13.75 2.41
C HIS A 123 -7.93 -15.26 2.35
N GLY A 124 -7.97 -15.81 1.15
CA GLY A 124 -7.72 -17.24 0.94
C GLY A 124 -6.33 -17.68 1.40
N ALA A 125 -5.32 -16.81 1.25
CA ALA A 125 -3.96 -17.09 1.69
C ALA A 125 -3.86 -17.32 3.21
N PHE A 126 -4.82 -16.82 3.98
CA PHE A 126 -4.85 -16.94 5.44
C PHE A 126 -6.04 -17.76 5.93
N LYS A 127 -6.53 -18.67 5.11
CA LYS A 127 -7.67 -19.55 5.45
C LYS A 127 -8.90 -18.75 5.88
N GLY A 128 -9.15 -17.62 5.23
CA GLY A 128 -10.29 -16.77 5.50
C GLY A 128 -10.09 -15.73 6.58
N GLN A 129 -8.91 -15.64 7.17
CA GLN A 129 -8.61 -14.54 8.08
C GLN A 129 -8.44 -13.23 7.33
N THR A 130 -8.71 -12.12 8.03
CA THR A 130 -8.41 -10.79 7.51
C THR A 130 -6.91 -10.48 7.69
N PRO A 131 -6.37 -9.51 6.92
CA PRO A 131 -4.99 -9.06 7.14
C PRO A 131 -4.72 -8.65 8.59
N TYR A 132 -5.64 -7.95 9.23
CA TYR A 132 -5.45 -7.53 10.62
C TYR A 132 -5.41 -8.71 11.59
N GLU A 133 -6.23 -9.74 11.37
CA GLU A 133 -6.19 -10.95 12.18
C GLU A 133 -4.84 -11.66 12.03
N ALA A 134 -4.31 -11.74 10.81
CA ALA A 134 -2.99 -12.31 10.56
C ALA A 134 -1.90 -11.50 11.26
N LEU A 135 -2.01 -10.17 11.27
CA LEU A 135 -1.07 -9.31 11.99
C LEU A 135 -1.11 -9.57 13.50
N ARG A 136 -2.30 -9.67 14.08
CA ARG A 136 -2.44 -9.94 15.52
C ARG A 136 -1.79 -11.25 15.93
N GLU A 137 -1.93 -12.29 15.14
CA GLU A 137 -1.28 -13.57 15.39
C GLU A 137 0.24 -13.43 15.43
N ARG A 138 0.81 -12.64 14.52
CA ARG A 138 2.26 -12.44 14.48
C ARG A 138 2.79 -11.64 15.65
N LEU A 139 1.99 -10.75 16.20
CA LEU A 139 2.39 -9.89 17.32
C LEU A 139 2.19 -10.53 18.67
N SER A 140 1.43 -11.61 18.72
CA SER A 140 1.14 -12.31 19.97
C SER A 140 2.19 -13.36 20.34
#